data_4e6171d14fbf69339a450cd2e65b433a
#
_entry.id   4e6171d14fbf69339a450cd2e65b433a
#
_cell.length_a   1.000
_cell.length_b   1.000
_cell.length_c   1.000
_cell.angle_alpha   90.00
_cell.angle_beta   90.00
_cell.angle_gamma   90.00
#
_symmetry.space_group_name_H-M   'P 1'
#
loop_
_entity.id
_entity.type
_entity.pdbx_description
1 polymer ?
#
loop_
_entity_poly.entity_id
_entity_poly.type
_entity_poly.pdbx_seq_one_letter_code
_entity_poly.pdbx_strand_id
1 'polypeptide(L)'
;MKVYYDEYALIHTYKRHHIEKHQIESALSSGIDTMVYDEIHNSYIIFTNSKLAVVITTKQHLKSAFYPKAHYKYNKIRLGKIIKGGKQHDKSMVHR
;
A
#
# COMPACT_ATOMS: atom_id res chain seq x y z
N MET A 1 10.33 -0.16 7.41
CA MET A 1 10.37 0.65 6.18
C MET A 1 10.26 2.13 6.49
N LYS A 2 11.04 2.92 5.83
CA LYS A 2 10.98 4.37 6.01
C LYS A 2 10.17 5.01 4.88
N VAL A 3 9.24 5.89 5.25
CA VAL A 3 8.45 6.66 4.28
C VAL A 3 8.76 8.14 4.52
N TYR A 4 9.01 8.85 3.43
CA TYR A 4 9.25 10.29 3.48
C TYR A 4 7.94 11.01 3.22
N TYR A 5 7.61 12.00 4.07
CA TYR A 5 6.32 12.67 4.02
C TYR A 5 6.49 14.10 3.50
N ASP A 6 6.07 14.32 2.27
CA ASP A 6 6.01 15.68 1.74
C ASP A 6 4.73 16.33 2.25
N GLU A 7 4.82 17.59 2.63
CA GLU A 7 3.68 18.31 3.19
C GLU A 7 2.49 18.31 2.22
N TYR A 8 2.77 18.52 0.94
CA TYR A 8 1.71 18.53 -0.06
C TYR A 8 0.95 17.19 -0.08
N ALA A 9 1.69 16.08 -0.04
CA ALA A 9 1.09 14.75 -0.06
C ALA A 9 0.25 14.50 1.20
N LEU A 10 0.72 14.98 2.36
CA LEU A 10 -0.02 14.83 3.61
C LEU A 10 -1.33 15.61 3.57
N ILE A 11 -1.28 16.86 3.10
CA ILE A 11 -2.46 17.70 2.99
C ILE A 11 -3.47 17.07 2.02
N HIS A 12 -2.99 16.62 0.87
CA HIS A 12 -3.84 16.04 -0.15
C HIS A 12 -4.51 14.74 0.35
N THR A 13 -3.74 13.91 1.04
CA THR A 13 -4.25 12.66 1.61
C THR A 13 -5.35 12.95 2.63
N TYR A 14 -5.14 13.95 3.48
CA TYR A 14 -6.15 14.32 4.46
C TYR A 14 -7.43 14.85 3.80
N LYS A 15 -7.27 15.71 2.80
CA LYS A 15 -8.44 16.30 2.12
C LYS A 15 -9.27 15.25 1.41
N ARG A 16 -8.61 14.24 0.78
CA ARG A 16 -9.33 13.24 0.01
C ARG A 16 -9.83 12.07 0.84
N HIS A 17 -9.09 11.68 1.86
CA HIS A 17 -9.37 10.43 2.56
C HIS A 17 -9.48 10.59 4.07
N HIS A 18 -9.23 11.79 4.60
CA HIS A 18 -9.26 12.06 6.04
C HIS A 18 -8.27 11.19 6.82
N ILE A 19 -7.13 10.90 6.21
CA ILE A 19 -6.07 10.12 6.83
C ILE A 19 -4.94 11.05 7.22
N GLU A 20 -4.47 10.94 8.45
CA GLU A 20 -3.38 11.78 8.98
C GLU A 20 -2.09 10.99 9.09
N LYS A 21 -0.98 11.71 9.23
CA LYS A 21 0.34 11.09 9.28
C LYS A 21 0.45 10.03 10.36
N HIS A 22 -0.07 10.31 11.56
CA HIS A 22 0.04 9.35 12.66
C HIS A 22 -0.71 8.04 12.37
N GLN A 23 -1.79 8.12 11.58
CA GLN A 23 -2.52 6.93 11.18
C GLN A 23 -1.70 6.11 10.18
N ILE A 24 -1.00 6.78 9.29
CA ILE A 24 -0.12 6.10 8.32
C ILE A 24 1.01 5.40 9.05
N GLU A 25 1.64 6.09 9.99
CA GLU A 25 2.75 5.52 10.74
C GLU A 25 2.30 4.36 11.60
N SER A 26 1.14 4.48 12.22
CA SER A 26 0.58 3.38 13.00
C SER A 26 0.30 2.16 12.13
N ALA A 27 -0.25 2.39 10.93
CA ALA A 27 -0.55 1.32 10.00
C ALA A 27 0.74 0.60 9.56
N LEU A 28 1.77 1.37 9.21
CA LEU A 28 3.05 0.78 8.81
C LEU A 28 3.67 -0.01 9.95
N SER A 29 3.52 0.47 11.19
CA SER A 29 4.01 -0.24 12.36
C SER A 29 3.25 -1.54 12.61
N SER A 30 2.01 -1.64 12.16
CA SER A 30 1.24 -2.87 12.32
C SER A 30 1.76 -4.01 11.44
N GLY A 31 2.61 -3.68 10.49
CA GLY A 31 3.22 -4.67 9.61
C GLY A 31 2.61 -4.66 8.22
N ILE A 32 3.36 -5.20 7.29
CA ILE A 32 2.96 -5.26 5.88
C ILE A 32 2.30 -6.61 5.59
N ASP A 33 1.04 -6.56 5.16
CA ASP A 33 0.36 -7.76 4.69
C ASP A 33 0.84 -8.13 3.29
N THR A 34 0.78 -7.17 2.38
CA THR A 34 1.20 -7.38 0.99
C THR A 34 1.72 -6.06 0.43
N MET A 35 2.81 -6.13 -0.31
CA MET A 35 3.35 -4.96 -0.99
C MET A 35 3.44 -5.27 -2.49
N VAL A 36 2.89 -4.40 -3.30
CA VAL A 36 2.76 -4.60 -4.74
C VAL A 36 3.40 -3.43 -5.48
N TYR A 37 4.13 -3.73 -6.57
CA TYR A 37 4.59 -2.68 -7.46
C TYR A 37 3.55 -2.51 -8.57
N ASP A 38 3.06 -1.28 -8.72
CA ASP A 38 2.07 -0.91 -9.72
C ASP A 38 2.80 -0.20 -10.86
N GLU A 39 3.04 -0.92 -11.95
CA GLU A 39 3.79 -0.41 -13.10
C GLU A 39 3.12 0.79 -13.75
N ILE A 40 1.79 0.77 -13.81
CA ILE A 40 1.04 1.83 -14.49
C ILE A 40 1.30 3.18 -13.83
N HIS A 41 1.36 3.19 -12.50
CA HIS A 41 1.56 4.42 -11.74
C HIS A 41 2.99 4.58 -11.21
N ASN A 42 3.86 3.61 -11.52
CA ASN A 42 5.25 3.61 -11.06
C ASN A 42 5.32 3.86 -9.55
N SER A 43 4.58 3.05 -8.80
CA SER A 43 4.41 3.24 -7.36
C SER A 43 4.37 1.91 -6.65
N TYR A 44 4.70 1.92 -5.36
CA TYR A 44 4.46 0.76 -4.51
C TYR A 44 3.17 0.98 -3.73
N ILE A 45 2.37 -0.07 -3.62
CA ILE A 45 1.16 -0.05 -2.80
C ILE A 45 1.40 -1.01 -1.65
N ILE A 46 1.36 -0.48 -0.43
CA ILE A 46 1.59 -1.25 0.78
C ILE A 46 0.25 -1.48 1.46
N PHE A 47 -0.20 -2.74 1.45
CA PHE A 47 -1.41 -3.12 2.18
C PHE A 47 -0.98 -3.53 3.57
N THR A 48 -1.34 -2.73 4.57
CA THR A 48 -0.90 -2.97 5.95
C THR A 48 -1.85 -3.92 6.68
N ASN A 49 -1.36 -4.46 7.79
CA ASN A 49 -2.19 -5.34 8.60
C ASN A 49 -3.37 -4.61 9.26
N SER A 50 -3.30 -3.28 9.37
CA SER A 50 -4.39 -2.49 9.92
C SER A 50 -5.43 -2.10 8.85
N LYS A 51 -5.35 -2.67 7.64
CA LYS A 51 -6.28 -2.45 6.54
C LYS A 51 -6.04 -1.16 5.76
N LEU A 52 -5.21 -0.26 6.25
CA LEU A 52 -4.88 0.96 5.52
C LEU A 52 -3.90 0.63 4.40
N ALA A 53 -4.14 1.16 3.21
CA ALA A 53 -3.19 1.05 2.10
C ALA A 53 -2.38 2.34 2.03
N VAL A 54 -1.07 2.19 1.86
CA VAL A 54 -0.15 3.33 1.75
C VAL A 54 0.53 3.25 0.40
N VAL A 55 0.39 4.30 -0.40
CA VAL A 55 0.99 4.36 -1.73
C VAL A 55 2.19 5.28 -1.70
N ILE A 56 3.33 4.77 -2.14
CA ILE A 56 4.58 5.53 -2.13
C ILE A 56 5.24 5.50 -3.51
N THR A 57 6.08 6.50 -3.77
CA THR A 57 6.90 6.52 -4.99
C THR A 57 8.00 5.46 -4.87
N THR A 58 8.71 5.22 -5.95
CA THR A 58 9.85 4.30 -5.93
C THR A 58 10.98 4.79 -5.03
N LYS A 59 10.96 6.08 -4.66
CA LYS A 59 11.91 6.64 -3.69
C LYS A 59 11.32 6.76 -2.30
N GLN A 60 10.20 6.08 -2.07
CA GLN A 60 9.55 5.95 -0.77
C GLN A 60 8.93 7.26 -0.23
N HIS A 61 8.57 8.18 -1.13
CA HIS A 61 7.81 9.36 -0.75
C HIS A 61 6.32 9.04 -0.78
N LEU A 62 5.59 9.52 0.22
CA LEU A 62 4.15 9.30 0.29
C LEU A 62 3.46 9.91 -0.92
N LYS A 63 2.57 9.14 -1.55
CA LYS A 63 1.68 9.64 -2.60
C LYS A 63 0.26 9.75 -2.07
N SER A 64 -0.20 8.73 -1.34
CA SER A 64 -1.56 8.69 -0.84
C SER A 64 -1.70 7.59 0.20
N ALA A 65 -2.80 7.64 0.97
CA ALA A 65 -3.16 6.56 1.88
C ALA A 65 -4.67 6.55 1.99
N PHE A 66 -5.25 5.35 2.04
CA PHE A 66 -6.70 5.21 2.08
C PHE A 66 -7.08 3.80 2.50
N TYR A 67 -8.36 3.62 2.86
CA TYR A 67 -8.88 2.29 3.16
C TYR A 67 -9.46 1.70 1.89
N PRO A 68 -8.77 0.73 1.26
CA PRO A 68 -9.21 0.20 -0.02
C PRO A 68 -10.38 -0.76 0.13
N LYS A 69 -11.19 -0.81 -0.91
CA LYS A 69 -12.22 -1.84 -1.00
C LYS A 69 -11.56 -3.17 -1.40
N ALA A 70 -12.21 -4.28 -1.08
CA ALA A 70 -11.64 -5.60 -1.31
C ALA A 70 -11.25 -5.82 -2.77
N HIS A 71 -12.09 -5.41 -3.72
CA HIS A 71 -11.79 -5.64 -5.13
C HIS A 71 -10.59 -4.80 -5.61
N TYR A 72 -10.36 -3.65 -5.01
CA TYR A 72 -9.19 -2.83 -5.34
C TYR A 72 -7.90 -3.61 -4.99
N LYS A 73 -7.85 -4.12 -3.78
CA LYS A 73 -6.69 -4.89 -3.32
C LYS A 73 -6.48 -6.12 -4.18
N TYR A 74 -7.56 -6.85 -4.46
CA TYR A 74 -7.50 -8.04 -5.28
C TYR A 74 -6.91 -7.73 -6.68
N ASN A 75 -7.42 -6.67 -7.32
CA ASN A 75 -6.96 -6.31 -8.65
C ASN A 75 -5.50 -5.87 -8.67
N LYS A 76 -5.06 -5.12 -7.67
CA LYS A 76 -3.66 -4.67 -7.61
C LYS A 76 -2.72 -5.85 -7.39
N ILE A 77 -3.10 -6.81 -6.56
CA ILE A 77 -2.29 -8.00 -6.35
C ILE A 77 -2.24 -8.84 -7.62
N ARG A 78 -3.36 -8.97 -8.30
CA ARG A 78 -3.43 -9.79 -9.52
C ARG A 78 -2.66 -9.18 -10.68
N LEU A 79 -2.75 -7.85 -10.85
CA LEU A 79 -2.15 -7.17 -11.99
C LEU A 79 -0.76 -6.62 -11.72
N GLY A 80 -0.42 -6.38 -10.47
CA GLY A 80 0.86 -5.83 -10.11
C GLY A 80 1.90 -6.91 -9.86
N LYS A 81 3.09 -6.47 -9.47
CA LYS A 81 4.19 -7.36 -9.14
C LYS A 81 4.32 -7.41 -7.62
N ILE A 82 4.13 -8.58 -7.05
CA ILE A 82 4.22 -8.75 -5.60
C ILE A 82 5.67 -8.63 -5.17
N ILE A 83 5.94 -7.70 -4.25
CA ILE A 83 7.26 -7.46 -3.71
C ILE A 83 7.42 -8.16 -2.37
N LYS A 84 6.36 -8.19 -1.56
CA LYS A 84 6.40 -8.81 -0.24
C LYS A 84 5.01 -9.29 0.15
N GLY A 85 4.95 -10.42 0.85
CA GLY A 85 3.69 -10.98 1.34
C GLY A 85 2.85 -11.57 0.22
N GLY A 86 1.57 -11.50 0.37
CA GLY A 86 0.59 -11.99 -0.60
C GLY A 86 0.61 -13.51 -0.67
N LYS A 87 -0.08 -14.28 -0.72
CA LYS A 87 0.11 -15.68 -0.70
C LYS A 87 -0.05 -16.51 -1.87
N GLN A 88 0.18 -16.09 -1.86
CA GLN A 88 0.20 -16.54 -2.61
C GLN A 88 0.16 -17.32 -3.15
N HIS A 89 0.10 -17.28 -2.53
CA HIS A 89 0.28 -17.95 -2.99
C HIS A 89 0.01 -18.67 -3.31
N ASP A 90 -0.21 -18.80 -3.16
CA ASP A 90 -0.37 -19.46 -3.48
C ASP A 90 -0.37 -20.12 -3.98
N LYS A 91 -0.38 -20.21 -4.11
CA LYS A 91 -0.30 -20.85 -4.59
C LYS A 91 -0.14 -21.59 -4.83
N SER A 92 -0.18 -21.63 -4.60
CA SER A 92 0.06 -22.32 -4.71
C SER A 92 -0.01 -22.91 -4.94
N MET A 93 -0.32 -22.97 -4.81
CA MET A 93 -0.34 -23.47 -4.98
C MET A 93 -0.52 -24.01 -5.45
N VAL A 94 -0.59 -23.99 -5.55
CA VAL A 94 -0.70 -24.42 -6.02
C VAL A 94 -0.60 -25.07 -6.41
N HIS A 95 -0.69 -25.46 -6.41
CA HIS A 95 -0.60 -26.01 -6.74
C HIS A 95 -0.48 -26.64 -6.80
N ARG A 96 -0.61 -26.94 -6.78
CA ARG A 96 -0.43 -27.54 -6.61
C ARG A 96 -0.57 -27.96 -6.83
#